data_5bb1513a179b9757b6065f6b469d5795
#
_entry.id   5bb1513a179b9757b6065f6b469d5795
#
_cell.length_a   1.000
_cell.length_b   1.000
_cell.length_c   1.000
_cell.angle_alpha   90.00
_cell.angle_beta   90.00
_cell.angle_gamma   90.00
#
_symmetry.space_group_name_H-M   'P 1'
#
loop_
_entity.id
_entity.type
_entity.pdbx_description
1 polymer ?
#
loop_
_entity_poly.entity_id
_entity_poly.type
_entity_poly.pdbx_seq_one_letter_code
_entity_poly.pdbx_strand_id
1 'polypeptide(L)'
;MIDAPRYPRDMTGYGANPPDPHWPNGARIAVQIVVNYEEGGENNILHGDAASEAFLSEIVGATQWPGQRHWNMESIYEYGARAGFWRLHRMLKDTPVTVYGVASALARAPEQVSAMKSAGWEIASHGLKWIEYKDAPEDQERADLIEAIRLHTEVVGERPLGIYTGRTSMNSVRLAAEEGGFAYVADTYADDLPYWTEISGRDQLIVPYTLDANDMRFAVAAGFGAPDEFESYLKDSFDMLYAEGGRMLSIGLHCRLVGRPGRAMALKRALEYMAGHDDVWFATRLEIAEHWARVHPSQGRKRPSALSREAFVAAYGDIIEDSPWVAERAWQLELGPTHDGAKGLHSALVRAFRNASEEERLGVLNAHPDLAGKLAQAKRLTEASAAEQASVGLDALTDGEKAELEALNAAYVTRFGFPFIIAVRDHDKASILSTFKRRLDNEKSAEFAEACRQVERIAELRIEALFA
;
A
#
# COMPACT_ATOMS: atom_id res chain seq x y z
N MET A 1 -17.71 15.26 -20.53
CA MET A 1 -17.85 14.78 -19.13
C MET A 1 -16.85 15.58 -18.30
N ILE A 2 -17.29 16.22 -17.23
CA ILE A 2 -16.39 16.95 -16.32
C ILE A 2 -15.52 15.86 -15.66
N ASP A 3 -14.20 15.95 -15.78
CA ASP A 3 -13.27 15.11 -15.01
C ASP A 3 -13.53 15.34 -13.52
N ALA A 4 -14.41 14.51 -12.96
CA ALA A 4 -14.57 14.46 -11.52
C ALA A 4 -13.27 13.90 -10.95
N PRO A 5 -12.66 14.50 -9.92
CA PRO A 5 -11.50 13.91 -9.26
C PRO A 5 -11.82 12.47 -8.88
N ARG A 6 -10.92 11.54 -9.20
CA ARG A 6 -11.07 10.11 -8.91
C ARG A 6 -11.44 9.96 -7.43
N TYR A 7 -12.54 9.27 -7.15
CA TYR A 7 -12.98 9.04 -5.77
C TYR A 7 -11.87 8.30 -5.01
N PRO A 8 -11.40 8.82 -3.86
CA PRO A 8 -10.16 8.36 -3.22
C PRO A 8 -10.28 7.03 -2.49
N ARG A 9 -11.49 6.41 -2.46
CA ARG A 9 -11.73 5.13 -1.79
C ARG A 9 -11.96 4.04 -2.80
N ASP A 10 -11.38 2.86 -2.58
CA ASP A 10 -11.77 1.66 -3.32
C ASP A 10 -13.08 1.11 -2.74
N MET A 11 -14.14 1.11 -3.55
CA MET A 11 -15.45 0.56 -3.22
C MET A 11 -15.74 -0.72 -4.01
N THR A 12 -14.75 -1.23 -4.74
CA THR A 12 -14.89 -2.39 -5.62
C THR A 12 -14.27 -3.65 -5.00
N GLY A 13 -13.09 -3.53 -4.37
CA GLY A 13 -12.34 -4.66 -3.82
C GLY A 13 -12.23 -5.81 -4.81
N TYR A 14 -12.43 -7.03 -4.36
CA TYR A 14 -12.45 -8.22 -5.22
C TYR A 14 -13.79 -8.45 -5.96
N GLY A 15 -14.81 -7.66 -5.66
CA GLY A 15 -16.14 -7.80 -6.28
C GLY A 15 -16.82 -9.14 -5.96
N ALA A 16 -17.60 -9.63 -6.92
CA ALA A 16 -18.39 -10.87 -6.73
C ALA A 16 -17.57 -12.17 -6.74
N ASN A 17 -16.32 -12.13 -7.19
CA ASN A 17 -15.49 -13.31 -7.37
C ASN A 17 -14.11 -13.09 -6.73
N PRO A 18 -14.02 -13.13 -5.39
CA PRO A 18 -12.74 -13.01 -4.69
C PRO A 18 -11.81 -14.18 -5.08
N PRO A 19 -10.49 -13.95 -5.09
CA PRO A 19 -9.51 -14.98 -5.43
C PRO A 19 -9.53 -16.12 -4.40
N ASP A 20 -9.22 -17.33 -4.87
CA ASP A 20 -8.98 -18.46 -3.97
C ASP A 20 -7.63 -18.24 -3.25
N PRO A 21 -7.60 -18.14 -1.92
CA PRO A 21 -6.37 -17.94 -1.17
C PRO A 21 -5.46 -19.17 -1.17
N HIS A 22 -5.94 -20.34 -1.59
CA HIS A 22 -5.20 -21.60 -1.54
C HIS A 22 -4.54 -21.85 -0.17
N TRP A 23 -5.32 -21.72 0.90
CA TRP A 23 -4.80 -21.88 2.25
C TRP A 23 -4.03 -23.21 2.43
N PRO A 24 -2.99 -23.24 3.28
CA PRO A 24 -2.20 -24.44 3.52
C PRO A 24 -3.05 -25.67 3.86
N ASN A 25 -2.65 -26.84 3.38
CA ASN A 25 -3.33 -28.12 3.60
C ASN A 25 -4.77 -28.18 3.06
N GLY A 26 -5.15 -27.27 2.16
CA GLY A 26 -6.51 -27.19 1.62
C GLY A 26 -7.54 -26.68 2.61
N ALA A 27 -7.10 -25.89 3.61
CA ALA A 27 -7.99 -25.33 4.62
C ALA A 27 -9.06 -24.43 3.98
N ARG A 28 -10.28 -24.52 4.50
CA ARG A 28 -11.43 -23.72 4.03
C ARG A 28 -11.41 -22.30 4.59
N ILE A 29 -10.83 -22.13 5.78
CA ILE A 29 -10.76 -20.86 6.48
C ILE A 29 -9.44 -20.74 7.21
N ALA A 30 -8.89 -19.52 7.23
CA ALA A 30 -7.79 -19.16 8.11
C ALA A 30 -8.34 -18.44 9.35
N VAL A 31 -7.98 -18.88 10.56
CA VAL A 31 -8.39 -18.25 11.82
C VAL A 31 -7.18 -17.61 12.47
N GLN A 32 -7.29 -16.32 12.77
CA GLN A 32 -6.23 -15.51 13.38
C GLN A 32 -6.67 -15.08 14.78
N ILE A 33 -5.90 -15.46 15.78
CA ILE A 33 -6.09 -15.01 17.16
C ILE A 33 -5.13 -13.85 17.42
N VAL A 34 -5.68 -12.70 17.77
CA VAL A 34 -4.89 -11.49 18.00
C VAL A 34 -5.07 -11.00 19.44
N VAL A 35 -3.96 -10.83 20.14
CA VAL A 35 -3.94 -10.24 21.49
C VAL A 35 -3.38 -8.83 21.39
N ASN A 36 -4.20 -7.82 21.66
CA ASN A 36 -3.74 -6.44 21.80
C ASN A 36 -3.14 -6.28 23.20
N TYR A 37 -1.81 -6.15 23.30
CA TYR A 37 -1.11 -5.94 24.55
C TYR A 37 -0.82 -4.45 24.74
N GLU A 38 -1.70 -3.78 25.48
CA GLU A 38 -1.75 -2.32 25.63
C GLU A 38 -1.46 -1.89 27.09
N GLU A 39 -1.42 -2.81 28.00
CA GLU A 39 -1.32 -2.60 29.45
C GLU A 39 0.01 -1.92 29.84
N GLY A 40 -0.06 -0.66 30.20
CA GLY A 40 1.10 0.21 30.46
C GLY A 40 1.47 1.10 29.27
N GLY A 41 0.73 1.05 28.15
CA GLY A 41 0.85 1.92 26.97
C GLY A 41 -0.31 2.91 26.81
N GLU A 42 -1.36 2.81 27.66
CA GLU A 42 -2.53 3.68 27.68
C GLU A 42 -2.18 5.13 28.08
N ASN A 43 -3.12 6.06 27.82
CA ASN A 43 -2.98 7.44 28.31
C ASN A 43 -2.86 7.49 29.84
N ASN A 44 -1.79 8.05 30.36
CA ASN A 44 -1.57 8.17 31.79
C ASN A 44 -0.66 9.37 32.10
N ILE A 45 -0.99 10.10 33.19
CA ILE A 45 -0.15 11.19 33.68
C ILE A 45 1.28 10.73 33.98
N LEU A 46 1.48 9.49 34.43
CA LEU A 46 2.80 8.90 34.66
C LEU A 46 3.62 8.71 33.38
N HIS A 47 2.96 8.72 32.23
CA HIS A 47 3.57 8.61 30.91
C HIS A 47 3.77 9.97 30.22
N GLY A 48 3.48 11.07 30.95
CA GLY A 48 3.57 12.44 30.43
C GLY A 48 2.33 12.91 29.64
N ASP A 49 1.23 12.15 29.68
CA ASP A 49 0.01 12.51 28.98
C ASP A 49 -0.80 13.56 29.75
N ALA A 50 -1.62 14.33 29.03
CA ALA A 50 -2.40 15.42 29.62
C ALA A 50 -3.57 14.92 30.50
N ALA A 51 -4.01 13.68 30.30
CA ALA A 51 -5.17 13.10 30.98
C ALA A 51 -5.02 11.59 31.14
N SER A 52 -5.90 10.99 31.97
CA SER A 52 -6.03 9.54 32.11
C SER A 52 -6.69 8.90 30.88
N GLU A 53 -6.56 7.58 30.71
CA GLU A 53 -7.32 6.82 29.74
C GLU A 53 -8.82 6.82 30.06
N ALA A 54 -9.64 6.71 29.02
CA ALA A 54 -11.10 6.64 29.13
C ALA A 54 -11.71 5.52 28.24
N PHE A 55 -10.91 4.90 27.39
CA PHE A 55 -11.40 3.99 26.35
C PHE A 55 -11.13 2.52 26.68
N LEU A 56 -11.99 1.63 26.19
CA LEU A 56 -11.90 0.16 26.27
C LEU A 56 -11.58 -0.38 27.68
N SER A 57 -12.45 -0.07 28.64
CA SER A 57 -12.37 -0.60 30.00
C SER A 57 -13.73 -1.03 30.52
N GLU A 58 -13.76 -1.68 31.70
CA GLU A 58 -14.98 -2.05 32.42
C GLU A 58 -15.85 -0.85 32.85
N ILE A 59 -15.29 0.39 32.76
CA ILE A 59 -16.01 1.63 33.02
C ILE A 59 -16.51 2.17 31.67
N VAL A 60 -17.58 1.59 31.16
CA VAL A 60 -18.17 1.98 29.87
C VAL A 60 -18.60 3.44 29.92
N GLY A 61 -18.17 4.24 28.94
CA GLY A 61 -18.46 5.68 28.90
C GLY A 61 -17.66 6.53 29.88
N ALA A 62 -16.52 6.01 30.39
CA ALA A 62 -15.61 6.81 31.21
C ALA A 62 -15.20 8.10 30.51
N THR A 63 -14.93 9.14 31.30
CA THR A 63 -14.35 10.40 30.82
C THR A 63 -12.89 10.48 31.24
N GLN A 64 -12.08 11.18 30.44
CA GLN A 64 -10.70 11.47 30.81
C GLN A 64 -10.66 12.41 32.02
N TRP A 65 -9.67 12.21 32.89
CA TRP A 65 -9.39 13.11 34.01
C TRP A 65 -8.15 13.97 33.68
N PRO A 66 -8.32 15.22 33.25
CA PRO A 66 -7.20 16.10 32.92
C PRO A 66 -6.31 16.36 34.13
N GLY A 67 -5.00 16.22 33.97
CA GLY A 67 -4.01 16.46 34.99
C GLY A 67 -4.06 15.56 36.23
N GLN A 68 -4.84 14.46 36.16
CA GLN A 68 -5.03 13.58 37.31
C GLN A 68 -4.92 12.09 36.88
N ARG A 69 -4.41 11.27 37.79
CA ARG A 69 -4.44 9.81 37.67
C ARG A 69 -5.86 9.29 37.97
N HIS A 70 -6.25 8.24 37.25
CA HIS A 70 -7.52 7.55 37.47
C HIS A 70 -7.27 6.15 38.05
N TRP A 71 -7.21 6.02 39.36
CA TRP A 71 -6.84 4.80 40.06
C TRP A 71 -7.61 3.54 39.60
N ASN A 72 -8.92 3.65 39.45
CA ASN A 72 -9.72 2.50 39.00
C ASN A 72 -9.38 2.11 37.56
N MET A 73 -9.14 3.07 36.67
CA MET A 73 -8.73 2.81 35.30
C MET A 73 -7.37 2.10 35.27
N GLU A 74 -6.39 2.64 35.98
CA GLU A 74 -5.06 2.02 36.11
C GLU A 74 -5.16 0.58 36.63
N SER A 75 -5.99 0.32 37.65
CA SER A 75 -6.17 -1.03 38.21
C SER A 75 -6.81 -2.03 37.22
N ILE A 76 -7.61 -1.55 36.25
CA ILE A 76 -8.18 -2.39 35.17
C ILE A 76 -7.07 -2.81 34.20
N TYR A 77 -6.20 -1.89 33.81
CA TYR A 77 -5.03 -2.19 32.97
C TYR A 77 -4.03 -3.10 33.71
N GLU A 78 -3.75 -2.81 34.98
CA GLU A 78 -2.95 -3.71 35.83
C GLU A 78 -3.52 -5.13 35.90
N TYR A 79 -4.85 -5.30 36.00
CA TYR A 79 -5.45 -6.63 35.95
C TYR A 79 -5.12 -7.34 34.63
N GLY A 80 -5.17 -6.64 33.51
CA GLY A 80 -4.80 -7.18 32.21
C GLY A 80 -3.39 -7.76 32.22
N ALA A 81 -2.41 -6.98 32.66
CA ALA A 81 -1.01 -7.40 32.75
C ALA A 81 -0.78 -8.53 33.78
N ARG A 82 -1.41 -8.44 34.97
CA ARG A 82 -1.12 -9.29 36.13
C ARG A 82 -1.89 -10.64 36.13
N ALA A 83 -3.12 -10.66 35.61
CA ALA A 83 -3.99 -11.82 35.64
C ALA A 83 -4.53 -12.23 34.28
N GLY A 84 -4.99 -11.26 33.48
CA GLY A 84 -5.61 -11.49 32.18
C GLY A 84 -4.66 -12.11 31.18
N PHE A 85 -3.49 -11.50 30.99
CA PHE A 85 -2.44 -12.04 30.12
C PHE A 85 -2.07 -13.48 30.46
N TRP A 86 -1.78 -13.78 31.72
CA TRP A 86 -1.36 -15.13 32.11
C TRP A 86 -2.46 -16.19 31.97
N ARG A 87 -3.74 -15.77 32.04
CA ARG A 87 -4.86 -16.64 31.72
C ARG A 87 -4.94 -16.97 30.26
N LEU A 88 -4.83 -15.94 29.40
CA LEU A 88 -4.81 -16.12 27.95
C LEU A 88 -3.57 -16.91 27.51
N HIS A 89 -2.40 -16.61 28.04
CA HIS A 89 -1.18 -17.34 27.72
C HIS A 89 -1.31 -18.85 28.05
N ARG A 90 -1.80 -19.22 29.23
CA ARG A 90 -2.03 -20.64 29.58
C ARG A 90 -3.02 -21.33 28.65
N MET A 91 -3.99 -20.61 28.13
CA MET A 91 -5.01 -21.14 27.21
C MET A 91 -4.51 -21.27 25.78
N LEU A 92 -3.66 -20.34 25.32
CA LEU A 92 -3.31 -20.17 23.91
C LEU A 92 -1.84 -20.49 23.59
N LYS A 93 -0.99 -20.85 24.57
CA LYS A 93 0.48 -21.01 24.36
C LYS A 93 0.86 -22.04 23.30
N ASP A 94 -0.03 -22.97 23.00
CA ASP A 94 0.18 -24.02 22.00
C ASP A 94 -0.59 -23.72 20.67
N THR A 95 -1.09 -22.49 20.51
CA THR A 95 -1.83 -22.01 19.33
C THR A 95 -1.09 -20.84 18.71
N PRO A 96 -1.05 -20.71 17.37
CA PRO A 96 -0.54 -19.50 16.73
C PRO A 96 -1.31 -18.25 17.17
N VAL A 97 -0.60 -17.25 17.63
CA VAL A 97 -1.16 -15.97 18.09
C VAL A 97 -0.31 -14.83 17.54
N THR A 98 -0.95 -13.77 17.08
CA THR A 98 -0.31 -12.49 16.85
C THR A 98 -0.56 -11.57 18.04
N VAL A 99 0.48 -10.98 18.57
CA VAL A 99 0.37 -9.92 19.58
C VAL A 99 0.58 -8.57 18.89
N TYR A 100 -0.41 -7.70 18.96
CA TYR A 100 -0.19 -6.27 18.71
C TYR A 100 0.30 -5.64 20.01
N GLY A 101 1.62 -5.44 20.09
CA GLY A 101 2.27 -4.92 21.27
C GLY A 101 2.55 -3.44 21.18
N VAL A 102 1.98 -2.65 22.08
CA VAL A 102 2.37 -1.25 22.27
C VAL A 102 3.80 -1.23 22.80
N ALA A 103 4.73 -0.58 22.09
CA ALA A 103 6.16 -0.66 22.40
C ALA A 103 6.50 -0.24 23.85
N SER A 104 5.86 0.83 24.35
CA SER A 104 6.02 1.29 25.75
C SER A 104 5.41 0.30 26.77
N ALA A 105 4.37 -0.45 26.41
CA ALA A 105 3.80 -1.50 27.25
C ALA A 105 4.73 -2.71 27.30
N LEU A 106 5.25 -3.17 26.16
CA LEU A 106 6.21 -4.27 26.09
C LEU A 106 7.48 -3.97 26.92
N ALA A 107 7.98 -2.73 26.87
CA ALA A 107 9.15 -2.33 27.65
C ALA A 107 8.93 -2.42 29.17
N ARG A 108 7.68 -2.35 29.64
CA ARG A 108 7.30 -2.50 31.04
C ARG A 108 6.97 -3.95 31.45
N ALA A 109 6.96 -4.87 30.47
CA ALA A 109 6.47 -6.23 30.65
C ALA A 109 7.47 -7.31 30.19
N PRO A 110 8.71 -7.35 30.68
CA PRO A 110 9.75 -8.26 30.19
C PRO A 110 9.39 -9.74 30.39
N GLU A 111 8.66 -10.09 31.46
CA GLU A 111 8.23 -11.47 31.71
C GLU A 111 7.16 -11.91 30.68
N GLN A 112 6.21 -11.04 30.35
CA GLN A 112 5.18 -11.31 29.36
C GLN A 112 5.80 -11.42 27.96
N VAL A 113 6.74 -10.56 27.60
CA VAL A 113 7.50 -10.64 26.32
C VAL A 113 8.26 -11.97 26.24
N SER A 114 8.93 -12.37 27.31
CA SER A 114 9.60 -13.67 27.36
C SER A 114 8.62 -14.85 27.18
N ALA A 115 7.43 -14.77 27.77
CA ALA A 115 6.40 -15.80 27.62
C ALA A 115 5.82 -15.86 26.20
N MET A 116 5.57 -14.70 25.56
CA MET A 116 5.15 -14.61 24.15
C MET A 116 6.15 -15.26 23.22
N LYS A 117 7.44 -14.91 23.38
CA LYS A 117 8.55 -15.50 22.60
C LYS A 117 8.68 -16.99 22.82
N SER A 118 8.56 -17.47 24.05
CA SER A 118 8.65 -18.90 24.39
C SER A 118 7.48 -19.71 23.82
N ALA A 119 6.32 -19.08 23.61
CA ALA A 119 5.17 -19.68 22.96
C ALA A 119 5.24 -19.62 21.43
N GLY A 120 6.27 -18.98 20.85
CA GLY A 120 6.40 -18.80 19.40
C GLY A 120 5.37 -17.83 18.81
N TRP A 121 4.83 -16.93 19.62
CA TRP A 121 3.86 -15.95 19.15
C TRP A 121 4.53 -14.87 18.29
N GLU A 122 3.88 -14.43 17.23
CA GLU A 122 4.27 -13.24 16.52
C GLU A 122 4.05 -12.01 17.42
N ILE A 123 5.06 -11.14 17.52
CA ILE A 123 4.93 -9.85 18.19
C ILE A 123 5.04 -8.75 17.13
N ALA A 124 3.91 -8.20 16.72
CA ALA A 124 3.78 -7.10 15.76
C ALA A 124 3.63 -5.76 16.51
N SER A 125 3.80 -4.65 15.79
CA SER A 125 3.73 -3.32 16.38
C SER A 125 2.28 -2.86 16.61
N HIS A 126 2.06 -2.23 17.78
CA HIS A 126 0.84 -1.44 18.07
C HIS A 126 1.18 0.03 18.32
N GLY A 127 2.23 0.52 17.65
CA GLY A 127 2.74 1.88 17.85
C GLY A 127 3.56 2.04 19.13
N LEU A 128 3.94 3.30 19.40
CA LEU A 128 4.75 3.67 20.56
C LEU A 128 3.94 3.66 21.86
N LYS A 129 2.77 4.32 21.80
CA LYS A 129 1.78 4.45 22.88
C LYS A 129 0.39 4.22 22.28
N TRP A 130 -0.55 3.81 23.12
CA TRP A 130 -1.93 3.62 22.68
C TRP A 130 -2.73 4.93 22.81
N ILE A 131 -2.43 5.88 21.94
CA ILE A 131 -3.00 7.23 21.93
C ILE A 131 -3.73 7.50 20.59
N GLU A 132 -4.58 8.55 20.60
CA GLU A 132 -5.31 9.00 19.40
C GLU A 132 -4.41 9.87 18.52
N TYR A 133 -4.19 9.46 17.26
CA TYR A 133 -3.34 10.20 16.30
C TYR A 133 -4.11 11.15 15.38
N LYS A 134 -5.45 11.13 15.35
CA LYS A 134 -6.25 11.89 14.36
C LYS A 134 -5.90 13.38 14.23
N ASP A 135 -5.47 14.01 15.33
CA ASP A 135 -5.11 15.43 15.40
C ASP A 135 -3.61 15.64 15.62
N ALA A 136 -2.81 14.56 15.61
CA ALA A 136 -1.35 14.68 15.79
C ALA A 136 -0.70 15.27 14.53
N PRO A 137 0.32 16.14 14.69
CA PRO A 137 1.16 16.55 13.57
C PRO A 137 1.85 15.35 12.91
N GLU A 138 1.96 15.35 11.59
CA GLU A 138 2.58 14.26 10.85
C GLU A 138 4.00 13.94 11.31
N ASP A 139 4.79 14.98 11.58
CA ASP A 139 6.18 14.83 12.05
C ASP A 139 6.25 14.11 13.42
N GLN A 140 5.30 14.36 14.30
CA GLN A 140 5.19 13.66 15.57
C GLN A 140 4.81 12.21 15.38
N GLU A 141 3.80 11.93 14.53
CA GLU A 141 3.37 10.55 14.23
C GLU A 141 4.51 9.74 13.58
N ARG A 142 5.27 10.35 12.67
CA ARG A 142 6.46 9.75 12.05
C ARG A 142 7.55 9.48 13.09
N ALA A 143 7.81 10.39 13.98
CA ALA A 143 8.80 10.22 15.05
C ALA A 143 8.38 9.09 16.01
N ASP A 144 7.11 9.02 16.38
CA ASP A 144 6.57 7.98 17.24
C ASP A 144 6.65 6.59 16.56
N LEU A 145 6.39 6.50 15.24
CA LEU A 145 6.55 5.26 14.48
C LEU A 145 8.01 4.76 14.52
N ILE A 146 8.97 5.63 14.26
CA ILE A 146 10.40 5.29 14.28
C ILE A 146 10.83 4.85 15.68
N GLU A 147 10.40 5.57 16.71
CA GLU A 147 10.71 5.25 18.11
C GLU A 147 10.02 3.96 18.56
N ALA A 148 8.79 3.69 18.08
CA ALA A 148 8.11 2.42 18.33
C ALA A 148 8.91 1.24 17.78
N ILE A 149 9.41 1.32 16.55
CA ILE A 149 10.23 0.27 15.93
C ILE A 149 11.54 0.09 16.71
N ARG A 150 12.20 1.18 17.09
CA ARG A 150 13.45 1.14 17.85
C ARG A 150 13.25 0.45 19.21
N LEU A 151 12.26 0.90 19.98
CA LEU A 151 11.98 0.38 21.32
C LEU A 151 11.50 -1.07 21.26
N HIS A 152 10.62 -1.40 20.31
CA HIS A 152 10.19 -2.77 20.06
C HIS A 152 11.40 -3.68 19.79
N THR A 153 12.29 -3.26 18.88
CA THR A 153 13.49 -4.03 18.53
C THR A 153 14.41 -4.26 19.73
N GLU A 154 14.58 -3.24 20.57
CA GLU A 154 15.37 -3.35 21.80
C GLU A 154 14.75 -4.35 22.79
N VAL A 155 13.44 -4.32 22.98
CA VAL A 155 12.74 -5.13 23.98
C VAL A 155 12.50 -6.57 23.51
N VAL A 156 12.11 -6.76 22.25
CA VAL A 156 11.78 -8.08 21.67
C VAL A 156 13.02 -8.78 21.13
N GLY A 157 14.02 -8.01 20.67
CA GLY A 157 15.26 -8.53 20.06
C GLY A 157 15.20 -8.60 18.53
N GLU A 158 14.07 -8.27 17.93
CA GLU A 158 13.85 -8.20 16.47
C GLU A 158 12.85 -7.09 16.14
N ARG A 159 12.92 -6.58 14.91
CA ARG A 159 11.97 -5.56 14.48
C ARG A 159 10.57 -6.16 14.24
N PRO A 160 9.50 -5.39 14.43
CA PRO A 160 8.16 -5.85 14.07
C PRO A 160 8.03 -5.94 12.54
N LEU A 161 7.42 -7.02 12.05
CA LEU A 161 7.14 -7.22 10.62
C LEU A 161 5.69 -6.89 10.24
N GLY A 162 4.81 -6.76 11.21
CA GLY A 162 3.44 -6.29 11.06
C GLY A 162 3.17 -5.05 11.91
N ILE A 163 2.18 -4.27 11.51
CA ILE A 163 1.71 -3.09 12.27
C ILE A 163 0.20 -2.96 12.24
N TYR A 164 -0.36 -2.60 13.38
CA TYR A 164 -1.71 -2.13 13.61
C TYR A 164 -1.67 -0.97 14.60
N THR A 165 -1.99 0.24 14.18
CA THR A 165 -2.00 1.42 15.05
C THR A 165 -3.29 1.53 15.84
N GLY A 166 -4.42 1.19 15.20
CA GLY A 166 -5.75 1.13 15.80
C GLY A 166 -6.44 2.48 16.03
N ARG A 167 -5.70 3.51 16.46
CA ARG A 167 -6.19 4.88 16.69
C ARG A 167 -5.54 5.86 15.70
N THR A 168 -5.74 5.57 14.42
CA THR A 168 -5.02 6.16 13.29
C THR A 168 -5.41 7.60 12.97
N SER A 169 -4.48 8.33 12.35
CA SER A 169 -4.73 9.50 11.52
C SER A 169 -4.93 9.09 10.05
N MET A 170 -5.13 10.07 9.17
CA MET A 170 -5.10 9.86 7.72
C MET A 170 -3.69 9.57 7.18
N ASN A 171 -2.65 9.75 8.00
CA ASN A 171 -1.26 9.52 7.62
C ASN A 171 -0.73 8.14 8.03
N SER A 172 -1.28 7.50 9.06
CA SER A 172 -0.71 6.31 9.72
C SER A 172 -0.33 5.20 8.75
N VAL A 173 -1.27 4.79 7.89
CA VAL A 173 -1.03 3.72 6.90
C VAL A 173 0.03 4.13 5.87
N ARG A 174 0.01 5.39 5.44
CA ARG A 174 1.01 5.93 4.52
C ARG A 174 2.40 5.96 5.14
N LEU A 175 2.51 6.43 6.38
CA LEU A 175 3.78 6.49 7.11
C LEU A 175 4.38 5.09 7.32
N ALA A 176 3.56 4.10 7.66
CA ALA A 176 3.99 2.71 7.78
C ALA A 176 4.47 2.13 6.45
N ALA A 177 3.78 2.41 5.34
CA ALA A 177 4.20 1.98 4.01
C ALA A 177 5.50 2.68 3.55
N GLU A 178 5.64 3.98 3.83
CA GLU A 178 6.85 4.76 3.50
C GLU A 178 8.09 4.29 4.28
N GLU A 179 7.92 3.87 5.53
CA GLU A 179 9.00 3.26 6.32
C GLU A 179 9.52 1.99 5.65
N GLY A 180 8.64 1.18 5.08
CA GLY A 180 8.97 0.14 4.09
C GLY A 180 9.49 -1.17 4.65
N GLY A 181 9.56 -1.35 5.98
CA GLY A 181 10.02 -2.58 6.62
C GLY A 181 8.93 -3.49 7.16
N PHE A 182 7.65 -3.12 6.98
CA PHE A 182 6.53 -3.96 7.37
C PHE A 182 6.10 -4.89 6.23
N ALA A 183 6.01 -6.17 6.51
CA ALA A 183 5.45 -7.17 5.60
C ALA A 183 3.94 -6.94 5.38
N TYR A 184 3.23 -6.45 6.39
CA TYR A 184 1.82 -6.10 6.29
C TYR A 184 1.44 -4.92 7.21
N VAL A 185 0.38 -4.20 6.80
CA VAL A 185 -0.32 -3.20 7.60
C VAL A 185 -1.76 -3.69 7.83
N ALA A 186 -2.29 -3.48 9.04
CA ALA A 186 -3.59 -4.02 9.43
C ALA A 186 -4.66 -2.96 9.74
N ASP A 187 -4.35 -1.69 9.58
CA ASP A 187 -5.25 -0.56 9.90
C ASP A 187 -6.37 -0.38 8.87
N THR A 188 -7.13 -1.43 8.63
CA THR A 188 -8.31 -1.44 7.77
C THR A 188 -9.26 -2.57 8.16
N TYR A 189 -10.52 -2.42 7.85
CA TYR A 189 -11.60 -3.37 8.11
C TYR A 189 -12.43 -3.62 6.84
N ALA A 190 -11.76 -3.51 5.67
CA ALA A 190 -12.46 -3.35 4.40
C ALA A 190 -12.69 -4.67 3.64
N ASP A 191 -12.12 -5.79 4.08
CA ASP A 191 -12.23 -7.06 3.37
C ASP A 191 -12.03 -8.26 4.32
N ASP A 192 -12.49 -9.44 3.89
CA ASP A 192 -12.29 -10.74 4.55
C ASP A 192 -11.06 -11.49 4.01
N LEU A 193 -10.26 -10.86 3.16
CA LEU A 193 -9.02 -11.36 2.59
C LEU A 193 -7.94 -10.29 2.58
N PRO A 194 -6.64 -10.67 2.59
CA PRO A 194 -5.56 -9.74 2.34
C PRO A 194 -5.65 -9.15 0.94
N TYR A 195 -5.16 -7.94 0.74
CA TYR A 195 -5.08 -7.30 -0.57
C TYR A 195 -3.88 -6.38 -0.68
N TRP A 196 -3.40 -6.20 -1.91
CA TRP A 196 -2.37 -5.23 -2.21
C TRP A 196 -2.98 -3.86 -2.50
N THR A 197 -2.34 -2.82 -2.00
CA THR A 197 -2.68 -1.43 -2.33
C THR A 197 -1.42 -0.64 -2.59
N GLU A 198 -1.49 0.29 -3.54
CA GLU A 198 -0.38 1.20 -3.78
C GLU A 198 -0.44 2.38 -2.81
N ILE A 199 0.64 2.61 -2.09
CA ILE A 199 0.79 3.73 -1.16
C ILE A 199 2.15 4.39 -1.42
N SER A 200 2.16 5.66 -1.80
CA SER A 200 3.38 6.43 -2.08
C SER A 200 4.32 5.73 -3.09
N GLY A 201 3.75 5.12 -4.13
CA GLY A 201 4.51 4.42 -5.18
C GLY A 201 5.07 3.06 -4.76
N ARG A 202 4.56 2.48 -3.66
CA ARG A 202 4.94 1.17 -3.15
C ARG A 202 3.72 0.29 -2.98
N ASP A 203 3.85 -0.97 -3.36
CA ASP A 203 2.84 -1.95 -3.04
C ASP A 203 2.98 -2.35 -1.57
N GLN A 204 1.95 -2.08 -0.80
CA GLN A 204 1.83 -2.49 0.58
C GLN A 204 0.75 -3.57 0.71
N LEU A 205 1.12 -4.70 1.32
CA LEU A 205 0.14 -5.71 1.67
C LEU A 205 -0.68 -5.23 2.87
N ILE A 206 -1.98 -5.27 2.68
CA ILE A 206 -2.96 -5.05 3.75
C ILE A 206 -3.50 -6.42 4.17
N VAL A 207 -3.44 -6.70 5.46
CA VAL A 207 -4.15 -7.82 6.08
C VAL A 207 -5.22 -7.21 6.98
N PRO A 208 -6.49 -7.16 6.55
CA PRO A 208 -7.55 -6.49 7.32
C PRO A 208 -7.71 -7.05 8.72
N TYR A 209 -8.11 -6.18 9.65
CA TYR A 209 -8.40 -6.54 11.04
C TYR A 209 -9.91 -6.55 11.31
N THR A 210 -10.32 -6.64 12.57
CA THR A 210 -11.72 -6.76 12.98
C THR A 210 -12.08 -5.82 14.12
N LEU A 211 -13.30 -5.30 14.10
CA LEU A 211 -13.93 -4.60 15.23
C LEU A 211 -15.20 -5.30 15.72
N ASP A 212 -15.75 -6.23 14.95
CA ASP A 212 -16.98 -6.97 15.26
C ASP A 212 -16.68 -8.28 16.01
N ALA A 213 -15.79 -9.12 15.51
CA ALA A 213 -15.28 -10.31 16.19
C ALA A 213 -14.18 -9.94 17.22
N ASN A 214 -14.45 -8.95 18.06
CA ASN A 214 -13.49 -8.31 18.94
C ASN A 214 -14.09 -8.10 20.33
N ASP A 215 -13.39 -8.51 21.38
CA ASP A 215 -13.83 -8.38 22.76
C ASP A 215 -13.96 -6.92 23.24
N MET A 216 -13.43 -5.95 22.46
CA MET A 216 -13.67 -4.52 22.71
C MET A 216 -15.17 -4.20 22.83
N ARG A 217 -16.02 -5.00 22.18
CA ARG A 217 -17.47 -4.82 22.23
C ARG A 217 -18.07 -5.04 23.61
N PHE A 218 -17.37 -5.66 24.55
CA PHE A 218 -17.78 -5.66 25.96
C PHE A 218 -17.65 -4.28 26.63
N ALA A 219 -16.82 -3.40 26.07
CA ALA A 219 -16.48 -2.12 26.66
C ALA A 219 -17.10 -0.91 25.92
N VAL A 220 -18.03 -1.16 24.98
CA VAL A 220 -18.73 -0.12 24.21
C VAL A 220 -20.23 -0.23 24.40
N ALA A 221 -20.93 0.90 24.24
CA ALA A 221 -22.39 0.92 24.30
C ALA A 221 -22.99 0.03 23.19
N ALA A 222 -24.05 -0.71 23.53
CA ALA A 222 -24.69 -1.69 22.65
C ALA A 222 -23.74 -2.78 22.10
N GLY A 223 -22.70 -3.11 22.84
CA GLY A 223 -21.82 -4.24 22.57
C GLY A 223 -22.33 -5.54 23.19
N PHE A 224 -21.41 -6.46 23.53
CA PHE A 224 -21.76 -7.72 24.20
C PHE A 224 -22.12 -7.49 25.67
N GLY A 225 -23.35 -7.87 26.06
CA GLY A 225 -23.83 -7.80 27.44
C GLY A 225 -23.46 -9.02 28.26
N ALA A 226 -23.28 -10.19 27.62
CA ALA A 226 -22.97 -11.46 28.26
C ALA A 226 -21.87 -12.24 27.53
N PRO A 227 -21.10 -13.11 28.19
CA PRO A 227 -20.05 -13.91 27.56
C PRO A 227 -20.51 -14.83 26.44
N ASP A 228 -21.70 -15.42 26.57
CA ASP A 228 -22.30 -16.29 25.56
C ASP A 228 -22.73 -15.57 24.28
N GLU A 229 -23.02 -14.28 24.33
CA GLU A 229 -23.21 -13.47 23.12
C GLU A 229 -21.92 -13.38 22.29
N PHE A 230 -20.79 -13.21 22.94
CA PHE A 230 -19.48 -13.22 22.28
C PHE A 230 -19.16 -14.58 21.67
N GLU A 231 -19.42 -15.67 22.44
CA GLU A 231 -19.23 -17.04 21.95
C GLU A 231 -20.10 -17.31 20.72
N SER A 232 -21.40 -16.98 20.78
CA SER A 232 -22.32 -17.18 19.66
C SER A 232 -21.87 -16.37 18.43
N TYR A 233 -21.50 -15.10 18.64
CA TYR A 233 -21.04 -14.25 17.54
C TYR A 233 -19.81 -14.81 16.83
N LEU A 234 -18.83 -15.29 17.60
CA LEU A 234 -17.63 -15.91 17.03
C LEU A 234 -17.95 -17.18 16.25
N LYS A 235 -18.87 -18.03 16.77
CA LYS A 235 -19.28 -19.27 16.09
C LYS A 235 -20.06 -18.96 14.80
N ASP A 236 -21.02 -18.05 14.85
CA ASP A 236 -21.83 -17.67 13.67
C ASP A 236 -20.96 -17.04 12.59
N SER A 237 -20.00 -16.19 12.97
CA SER A 237 -19.02 -15.60 12.05
C SER A 237 -18.14 -16.67 11.40
N PHE A 238 -17.64 -17.61 12.21
CA PHE A 238 -16.88 -18.75 11.72
C PHE A 238 -17.70 -19.61 10.75
N ASP A 239 -18.91 -19.99 11.12
CA ASP A 239 -19.78 -20.86 10.33
C ASP A 239 -20.10 -20.23 8.97
N MET A 240 -20.36 -18.92 8.93
CA MET A 240 -20.64 -18.20 7.69
C MET A 240 -19.42 -18.19 6.77
N LEU A 241 -18.26 -17.75 7.27
CA LEU A 241 -17.04 -17.68 6.49
C LEU A 241 -16.50 -19.06 6.07
N TYR A 242 -16.69 -20.07 6.94
CA TYR A 242 -16.39 -21.47 6.64
C TYR A 242 -17.27 -22.03 5.52
N ALA A 243 -18.56 -21.71 5.54
CA ALA A 243 -19.50 -22.12 4.49
C ALA A 243 -19.17 -21.47 3.13
N GLU A 244 -18.80 -20.18 3.13
CA GLU A 244 -18.32 -19.49 1.93
C GLU A 244 -17.03 -20.12 1.39
N GLY A 245 -16.11 -20.49 2.27
CA GLY A 245 -14.79 -21.03 1.94
C GLY A 245 -13.83 -19.96 1.39
N GLY A 246 -12.53 -20.23 1.56
CA GLY A 246 -11.50 -19.31 1.09
C GLY A 246 -11.58 -17.92 1.73
N ARG A 247 -11.85 -17.86 3.05
CA ARG A 247 -11.92 -16.61 3.84
C ARG A 247 -10.97 -16.67 5.02
N MET A 248 -10.86 -15.54 5.74
CA MET A 248 -10.15 -15.48 7.02
C MET A 248 -11.04 -14.86 8.09
N LEU A 249 -10.92 -15.34 9.31
CA LEU A 249 -11.55 -14.79 10.51
C LEU A 249 -10.47 -14.25 11.44
N SER A 250 -10.51 -12.95 11.75
CA SER A 250 -9.69 -12.35 12.80
C SER A 250 -10.48 -12.26 14.10
N ILE A 251 -9.89 -12.65 15.23
CA ILE A 251 -10.49 -12.56 16.56
C ILE A 251 -9.62 -11.61 17.39
N GLY A 252 -10.18 -10.46 17.75
CA GLY A 252 -9.48 -9.41 18.52
C GLY A 252 -9.70 -9.57 20.02
N LEU A 253 -8.63 -9.61 20.79
CA LEU A 253 -8.64 -9.87 22.23
C LEU A 253 -7.83 -8.80 22.99
N HIS A 254 -8.29 -8.45 24.21
CA HIS A 254 -7.57 -7.58 25.15
C HIS A 254 -7.44 -8.26 26.50
N CYS A 255 -6.24 -8.27 27.08
CA CYS A 255 -5.97 -8.97 28.32
C CYS A 255 -6.88 -8.51 29.48
N ARG A 256 -7.21 -7.22 29.55
CA ARG A 256 -8.11 -6.66 30.57
C ARG A 256 -9.59 -6.97 30.34
N LEU A 257 -10.01 -7.31 29.10
CA LEU A 257 -11.41 -7.59 28.74
C LEU A 257 -11.70 -9.09 28.73
N VAL A 258 -11.32 -9.82 27.68
CA VAL A 258 -11.57 -11.26 27.59
C VAL A 258 -10.75 -12.06 28.58
N GLY A 259 -9.65 -11.50 29.10
CA GLY A 259 -8.91 -12.10 30.21
C GLY A 259 -9.69 -12.21 31.52
N ARG A 260 -10.92 -11.65 31.65
CA ARG A 260 -11.83 -11.91 32.78
C ARG A 260 -12.36 -13.33 32.74
N PRO A 261 -12.51 -14.05 33.89
CA PRO A 261 -12.77 -15.50 33.93
C PRO A 261 -13.97 -15.94 33.09
N GLY A 262 -15.10 -15.25 33.23
CA GLY A 262 -16.33 -15.61 32.49
C GLY A 262 -16.18 -15.46 30.99
N ARG A 263 -15.57 -14.36 30.51
CA ARG A 263 -15.33 -14.11 29.09
C ARG A 263 -14.28 -15.05 28.50
N ALA A 264 -13.22 -15.37 29.27
CA ALA A 264 -12.21 -16.34 28.85
C ALA A 264 -12.80 -17.74 28.63
N MET A 265 -13.81 -18.16 29.43
CA MET A 265 -14.52 -19.41 29.20
C MET A 265 -15.34 -19.43 27.92
N ALA A 266 -15.97 -18.31 27.55
CA ALA A 266 -16.70 -18.19 26.30
C ALA A 266 -15.74 -18.26 25.09
N LEU A 267 -14.62 -17.52 25.13
CA LEU A 267 -13.57 -17.63 24.14
C LEU A 267 -13.06 -19.06 23.98
N LYS A 268 -12.77 -19.74 25.11
CA LYS A 268 -12.33 -21.14 25.11
C LYS A 268 -13.27 -22.04 24.32
N ARG A 269 -14.60 -21.98 24.64
CA ARG A 269 -15.61 -22.79 23.94
C ARG A 269 -15.73 -22.46 22.45
N ALA A 270 -15.59 -21.20 22.06
CA ALA A 270 -15.60 -20.81 20.66
C ALA A 270 -14.39 -21.37 19.91
N LEU A 271 -13.18 -21.28 20.49
CA LEU A 271 -11.96 -21.82 19.88
C LEU A 271 -11.97 -23.36 19.82
N GLU A 272 -12.46 -24.05 20.86
CA GLU A 272 -12.65 -25.51 20.87
C GLU A 272 -13.64 -25.96 19.77
N TYR A 273 -14.70 -25.16 19.52
CA TYR A 273 -15.64 -25.41 18.44
C TYR A 273 -14.96 -25.31 17.07
N MET A 274 -14.22 -24.22 16.82
CA MET A 274 -13.49 -24.02 15.56
C MET A 274 -12.44 -25.12 15.34
N ALA A 275 -11.68 -25.48 16.39
CA ALA A 275 -10.65 -26.52 16.34
C ALA A 275 -11.23 -27.93 16.14
N GLY A 276 -12.54 -28.12 16.30
CA GLY A 276 -13.24 -29.37 15.99
C GLY A 276 -13.45 -29.61 14.48
N HIS A 277 -13.05 -28.71 13.61
CA HIS A 277 -13.13 -28.84 12.16
C HIS A 277 -11.75 -29.16 11.59
N ASP A 278 -11.66 -30.14 10.67
CA ASP A 278 -10.38 -30.67 10.17
C ASP A 278 -9.65 -29.72 9.19
N ASP A 279 -10.39 -28.84 8.52
CA ASP A 279 -9.90 -27.96 7.45
C ASP A 279 -9.88 -26.47 7.86
N VAL A 280 -9.44 -26.23 9.10
CA VAL A 280 -9.18 -24.90 9.66
C VAL A 280 -7.68 -24.69 9.80
N TRP A 281 -7.19 -23.59 9.28
CA TRP A 281 -5.82 -23.16 9.48
C TRP A 281 -5.75 -22.06 10.53
N PHE A 282 -5.31 -22.41 11.74
CA PHE A 282 -4.92 -21.39 12.72
C PHE A 282 -3.55 -20.84 12.36
N ALA A 283 -3.44 -19.53 12.24
CA ALA A 283 -2.23 -18.87 11.76
C ALA A 283 -1.97 -17.55 12.47
N THR A 284 -0.71 -17.15 12.52
CA THR A 284 -0.33 -15.76 12.79
C THR A 284 -0.67 -14.87 11.59
N ARG A 285 -0.73 -13.58 11.80
CA ARG A 285 -0.98 -12.63 10.71
C ARG A 285 0.21 -12.54 9.76
N LEU A 286 1.42 -12.74 10.28
CA LEU A 286 2.63 -12.83 9.45
C LEU A 286 2.58 -14.05 8.53
N GLU A 287 2.19 -15.22 9.03
CA GLU A 287 2.01 -16.43 8.20
C GLU A 287 0.98 -16.21 7.09
N ILE A 288 -0.12 -15.52 7.39
CA ILE A 288 -1.13 -15.12 6.39
C ILE A 288 -0.51 -14.18 5.34
N ALA A 289 0.22 -13.16 5.78
CA ALA A 289 0.86 -12.18 4.89
C ALA A 289 1.90 -12.84 3.97
N GLU A 290 2.76 -13.70 4.51
CA GLU A 290 3.78 -14.43 3.75
C GLU A 290 3.14 -15.42 2.77
N HIS A 291 2.09 -16.14 3.20
CA HIS A 291 1.35 -17.04 2.34
C HIS A 291 0.71 -16.29 1.18
N TRP A 292 -0.01 -15.20 1.48
CA TRP A 292 -0.68 -14.38 0.47
C TRP A 292 0.32 -13.80 -0.53
N ALA A 293 1.44 -13.24 -0.06
CA ALA A 293 2.48 -12.68 -0.92
C ALA A 293 3.10 -13.74 -1.86
N ARG A 294 3.12 -15.00 -1.46
CA ARG A 294 3.62 -16.10 -2.29
C ARG A 294 2.59 -16.57 -3.33
N VAL A 295 1.32 -16.68 -2.94
CA VAL A 295 0.25 -17.22 -3.80
C VAL A 295 -0.34 -16.14 -4.71
N HIS A 296 -0.50 -14.95 -4.18
CA HIS A 296 -0.96 -13.74 -4.86
C HIS A 296 0.10 -12.66 -4.76
N PRO A 297 1.28 -12.83 -5.41
CA PRO A 297 2.31 -11.80 -5.37
C PRO A 297 1.76 -10.49 -5.87
N SER A 298 2.24 -9.39 -5.29
CA SER A 298 1.97 -8.08 -5.84
C SER A 298 2.26 -8.10 -7.34
N GLN A 299 1.33 -7.67 -8.16
CA GLN A 299 1.55 -7.47 -9.58
C GLN A 299 2.44 -6.26 -9.84
N GLY A 300 3.06 -5.81 -8.77
CA GLY A 300 3.85 -4.66 -8.52
C GLY A 300 4.43 -4.03 -9.75
N ARG A 301 4.09 -2.77 -9.96
CA ARG A 301 4.91 -1.89 -10.79
C ARG A 301 6.34 -2.09 -10.33
N LYS A 302 7.17 -2.60 -11.24
CA LYS A 302 8.59 -2.77 -10.98
C LYS A 302 9.11 -1.40 -10.55
N ARG A 303 9.40 -1.24 -9.26
CA ARG A 303 9.92 0.04 -8.74
C ARG A 303 11.15 0.43 -9.55
N PRO A 304 11.14 1.50 -10.30
CA PRO A 304 12.28 1.92 -11.09
C PRO A 304 13.58 1.91 -10.31
N SER A 305 13.54 2.40 -9.05
CA SER A 305 14.71 2.47 -8.16
C SER A 305 15.24 1.12 -7.67
N ALA A 306 14.44 0.06 -7.73
CA ALA A 306 14.81 -1.28 -7.24
C ALA A 306 15.25 -2.23 -8.37
N LEU A 307 15.17 -1.80 -9.62
CA LEU A 307 15.53 -2.64 -10.77
C LEU A 307 17.06 -2.68 -10.97
N SER A 308 17.56 -3.85 -11.39
CA SER A 308 18.89 -3.90 -11.99
C SER A 308 18.93 -3.05 -13.27
N ARG A 309 20.14 -2.68 -13.71
CA ARG A 309 20.30 -1.91 -14.96
C ARG A 309 19.58 -2.59 -16.14
N GLU A 310 19.79 -3.90 -16.29
CA GLU A 310 19.23 -4.70 -17.37
C GLU A 310 17.69 -4.70 -17.31
N ALA A 311 17.13 -4.89 -16.11
CA ALA A 311 15.69 -4.90 -15.89
C ALA A 311 15.07 -3.51 -16.09
N PHE A 312 15.78 -2.44 -15.69
CA PHE A 312 15.34 -1.06 -15.88
C PHE A 312 15.31 -0.69 -17.36
N VAL A 313 16.38 -1.00 -18.10
CA VAL A 313 16.46 -0.75 -19.54
C VAL A 313 15.43 -1.57 -20.32
N ALA A 314 15.23 -2.84 -19.93
CA ALA A 314 14.20 -3.68 -20.52
C ALA A 314 12.76 -3.15 -20.27
N ALA A 315 12.53 -2.50 -19.12
CA ALA A 315 11.21 -1.95 -18.79
C ALA A 315 10.94 -0.56 -19.39
N TYR A 316 11.97 0.28 -19.50
CA TYR A 316 11.82 1.71 -19.81
C TYR A 316 12.67 2.21 -20.99
N GLY A 317 13.43 1.31 -21.64
CA GLY A 317 14.30 1.67 -22.77
C GLY A 317 13.55 2.21 -23.99
N ASP A 318 12.31 1.75 -24.18
CA ASP A 318 11.46 2.13 -25.32
C ASP A 318 10.57 3.35 -25.05
N ILE A 319 10.66 3.95 -23.85
CA ILE A 319 9.91 5.18 -23.51
C ILE A 319 10.30 6.32 -24.46
N ILE A 320 11.58 6.48 -24.74
CA ILE A 320 12.10 7.35 -25.78
C ILE A 320 12.51 6.49 -26.95
N GLU A 321 11.86 6.71 -28.09
CA GLU A 321 11.90 5.89 -29.29
C GLU A 321 13.35 5.56 -29.71
N ASP A 322 13.63 4.27 -29.94
CA ASP A 322 14.93 3.75 -30.39
C ASP A 322 16.17 4.30 -29.65
N SER A 323 15.96 4.69 -28.36
CA SER A 323 17.00 5.37 -27.60
C SER A 323 17.18 4.80 -26.19
N PRO A 324 17.44 3.49 -26.04
CA PRO A 324 17.55 2.83 -24.73
C PRO A 324 18.68 3.38 -23.85
N TRP A 325 19.66 4.05 -24.45
CA TRP A 325 20.75 4.72 -23.73
C TRP A 325 20.26 5.83 -22.80
N VAL A 326 19.09 6.43 -23.07
CA VAL A 326 18.50 7.42 -22.16
C VAL A 326 18.08 6.76 -20.86
N ALA A 327 17.46 5.58 -20.94
CA ALA A 327 17.12 4.80 -19.75
C ALA A 327 18.38 4.32 -19.02
N GLU A 328 19.43 3.90 -19.74
CA GLU A 328 20.70 3.53 -19.13
C GLU A 328 21.32 4.68 -18.32
N ARG A 329 21.33 5.88 -18.87
CA ARG A 329 21.83 7.08 -18.18
C ARG A 329 20.93 7.51 -17.03
N ALA A 330 19.62 7.39 -17.19
CA ALA A 330 18.68 7.67 -16.11
C ALA A 330 18.93 6.73 -14.91
N TRP A 331 19.15 5.45 -15.16
CA TRP A 331 19.50 4.49 -14.11
C TRP A 331 20.79 4.85 -13.37
N GLN A 332 21.79 5.38 -14.08
CA GLN A 332 23.06 5.83 -13.50
C GLN A 332 22.93 7.07 -12.59
N LEU A 333 21.76 7.72 -12.55
CA LEU A 333 21.49 8.85 -11.65
C LEU A 333 21.20 8.43 -10.20
N GLU A 334 21.42 7.16 -9.85
CA GLU A 334 21.14 6.59 -8.53
C GLU A 334 19.70 6.86 -8.10
N LEU A 335 18.77 6.20 -8.78
CA LEU A 335 17.34 6.37 -8.54
C LEU A 335 16.97 5.98 -7.12
N GLY A 336 16.19 6.83 -6.47
CA GLY A 336 15.63 6.59 -5.13
C GLY A 336 14.09 6.50 -5.18
N PRO A 337 13.44 6.34 -4.01
CA PRO A 337 11.99 6.17 -3.92
C PRO A 337 11.14 7.25 -4.61
N THR A 338 11.66 8.47 -4.71
CA THR A 338 10.99 9.56 -5.42
C THR A 338 10.85 9.32 -6.93
N HIS A 339 11.63 8.38 -7.48
CA HIS A 339 11.61 7.99 -8.89
C HIS A 339 10.69 6.78 -9.17
N ASP A 340 10.07 6.20 -8.14
CA ASP A 340 9.21 5.01 -8.27
C ASP A 340 7.79 5.34 -8.78
N GLY A 341 7.42 6.60 -8.85
CA GLY A 341 6.18 7.10 -9.46
C GLY A 341 6.38 7.68 -10.86
N ALA A 342 5.29 7.83 -11.62
CA ALA A 342 5.32 8.33 -12.99
C ALA A 342 6.11 9.63 -13.14
N LYS A 343 5.84 10.64 -12.31
CA LYS A 343 6.52 11.95 -12.35
C LYS A 343 8.01 11.85 -12.06
N GLY A 344 8.38 11.02 -11.08
CA GLY A 344 9.79 10.83 -10.72
C GLY A 344 10.58 10.12 -11.82
N LEU A 345 10.05 9.04 -12.39
CA LEU A 345 10.65 8.32 -13.50
C LEU A 345 10.80 9.23 -14.73
N HIS A 346 9.73 9.96 -15.08
CA HIS A 346 9.77 10.95 -16.16
C HIS A 346 10.89 11.98 -15.93
N SER A 347 10.97 12.54 -14.72
CA SER A 347 12.02 13.52 -14.36
C SER A 347 13.44 12.95 -14.57
N ALA A 348 13.67 11.67 -14.19
CA ALA A 348 14.97 11.02 -14.38
C ALA A 348 15.33 10.84 -15.87
N LEU A 349 14.38 10.34 -16.67
CA LEU A 349 14.58 10.17 -18.13
C LEU A 349 14.81 11.52 -18.83
N VAL A 350 13.99 12.53 -18.52
CA VAL A 350 14.15 13.89 -19.08
C VAL A 350 15.49 14.50 -18.68
N ARG A 351 15.92 14.31 -17.43
CA ARG A 351 17.24 14.78 -16.98
C ARG A 351 18.38 14.11 -17.76
N ALA A 352 18.29 12.80 -17.98
CA ALA A 352 19.27 12.07 -18.78
C ALA A 352 19.30 12.57 -20.23
N PHE A 353 18.13 12.80 -20.84
CA PHE A 353 18.00 13.34 -22.19
C PHE A 353 18.51 14.78 -22.32
N ARG A 354 18.14 15.68 -21.40
CA ARG A 354 18.59 17.08 -21.41
C ARG A 354 20.09 17.23 -21.19
N ASN A 355 20.71 16.36 -20.42
CA ASN A 355 22.17 16.35 -20.18
C ASN A 355 22.97 15.74 -21.33
N ALA A 356 22.32 15.19 -22.36
CA ALA A 356 22.97 14.70 -23.57
C ALA A 356 23.47 15.81 -24.44
N SER A 357 24.48 15.54 -25.25
CA SER A 357 24.99 16.48 -26.27
C SER A 357 23.90 16.82 -27.32
N GLU A 358 24.09 17.92 -28.03
CA GLU A 358 23.18 18.30 -29.14
C GLU A 358 23.12 17.21 -30.21
N GLU A 359 24.28 16.60 -30.52
CA GLU A 359 24.38 15.49 -31.47
C GLU A 359 23.58 14.26 -31.05
N GLU A 360 23.68 13.87 -29.78
CA GLU A 360 22.91 12.74 -29.22
C GLU A 360 21.41 13.01 -29.22
N ARG A 361 21.00 14.24 -28.83
CA ARG A 361 19.59 14.65 -28.90
C ARG A 361 19.07 14.70 -30.34
N LEU A 362 19.88 15.18 -31.28
CA LEU A 362 19.55 15.13 -32.70
C LEU A 362 19.38 13.67 -33.19
N GLY A 363 20.20 12.74 -32.67
CA GLY A 363 20.08 11.31 -32.91
C GLY A 363 18.70 10.79 -32.46
N VAL A 364 18.24 11.18 -31.27
CA VAL A 364 16.87 10.83 -30.76
C VAL A 364 15.79 11.42 -31.68
N LEU A 365 15.91 12.67 -32.09
CA LEU A 365 14.93 13.29 -33.01
C LEU A 365 14.84 12.52 -34.33
N ASN A 366 15.98 12.09 -34.87
CA ASN A 366 16.04 11.34 -36.13
C ASN A 366 15.60 9.86 -35.98
N ALA A 367 15.62 9.32 -34.78
CA ALA A 367 15.09 7.99 -34.50
C ALA A 367 13.55 7.97 -34.47
N HIS A 368 12.91 9.12 -34.22
CA HIS A 368 11.45 9.22 -34.27
C HIS A 368 10.96 9.09 -35.72
N PRO A 369 10.04 8.18 -36.00
CA PRO A 369 9.45 8.05 -37.32
C PRO A 369 8.64 9.31 -37.64
N ASP A 370 8.75 9.80 -38.88
CA ASP A 370 7.95 10.92 -39.36
C ASP A 370 6.44 10.56 -39.41
N LEU A 371 5.57 11.58 -39.32
CA LEU A 371 4.11 11.35 -39.33
C LEU A 371 3.60 10.83 -40.69
N ALA A 372 4.27 11.12 -41.80
CA ALA A 372 3.93 10.62 -43.12
C ALA A 372 4.51 9.21 -43.38
N GLY A 373 5.75 8.95 -42.96
CA GLY A 373 6.41 7.66 -43.06
C GLY A 373 5.75 6.60 -42.19
N LYS A 374 5.13 7.00 -41.09
CA LYS A 374 4.30 6.14 -40.21
C LYS A 374 3.11 5.53 -40.97
N LEU A 375 2.50 6.28 -41.89
CA LEU A 375 1.42 5.76 -42.75
C LEU A 375 1.91 4.76 -43.79
N ALA A 376 3.16 4.88 -44.24
CA ALA A 376 3.76 3.98 -45.24
C ALA A 376 4.43 2.72 -44.63
N GLN A 377 4.83 2.75 -43.38
CA GLN A 377 5.60 1.70 -42.69
C GLN A 377 4.82 0.96 -41.56
N ALA A 378 3.53 0.81 -41.67
CA ALA A 378 2.66 0.11 -40.66
C ALA A 378 3.17 -1.27 -40.17
N LYS A 379 4.27 -1.77 -40.70
CA LYS A 379 4.94 -3.04 -40.30
C LYS A 379 6.16 -2.84 -39.36
N ARG A 380 6.54 -1.61 -38.99
CA ARG A 380 7.71 -1.33 -38.15
C ARG A 380 7.43 -0.42 -36.94
N LEU A 381 6.18 -0.11 -36.65
CA LEU A 381 5.80 0.68 -35.50
C LEU A 381 5.85 -0.14 -34.23
N THR A 382 6.33 0.44 -33.11
CA THR A 382 6.09 -0.12 -31.80
C THR A 382 4.58 -0.13 -31.50
N GLU A 383 4.09 -1.09 -30.71
CA GLU A 383 2.66 -1.19 -30.35
C GLU A 383 2.13 0.12 -29.75
N ALA A 384 2.96 0.83 -28.97
CA ALA A 384 2.63 2.12 -28.39
C ALA A 384 2.40 3.20 -29.46
N SER A 385 3.27 3.29 -30.46
CA SER A 385 3.14 4.28 -31.55
C SER A 385 1.93 4.02 -32.43
N ALA A 386 1.57 2.76 -32.65
CA ALA A 386 0.37 2.38 -33.41
C ALA A 386 -0.92 2.76 -32.68
N ALA A 387 -1.00 2.51 -31.37
CA ALA A 387 -2.13 2.87 -30.53
C ALA A 387 -2.32 4.40 -30.41
N GLU A 388 -1.22 5.15 -30.33
CA GLU A 388 -1.25 6.61 -30.28
C GLU A 388 -1.85 7.23 -31.55
N GLN A 389 -1.59 6.67 -32.71
CA GLN A 389 -2.09 7.17 -34.00
C GLN A 389 -3.57 6.86 -34.23
N ALA A 390 -4.00 5.65 -33.86
CA ALA A 390 -5.40 5.25 -33.98
C ALA A 390 -6.31 6.15 -33.11
N SER A 391 -5.79 6.66 -32.01
CA SER A 391 -6.59 7.49 -31.08
C SER A 391 -6.97 8.87 -31.63
N VAL A 392 -6.29 9.37 -32.69
CA VAL A 392 -6.50 10.72 -33.27
C VAL A 392 -6.94 10.71 -34.74
N GLY A 393 -7.28 9.52 -35.28
CA GLY A 393 -7.84 9.37 -36.64
C GLY A 393 -6.84 9.66 -37.78
N LEU A 394 -5.51 9.55 -37.52
CA LEU A 394 -4.48 9.66 -38.54
C LEU A 394 -4.44 8.44 -39.48
N ASP A 395 -5.10 7.37 -39.13
CA ASP A 395 -5.36 6.17 -39.93
C ASP A 395 -6.46 6.36 -40.97
N ALA A 396 -7.28 7.43 -40.83
CA ALA A 396 -8.42 7.75 -41.70
C ALA A 396 -8.22 9.04 -42.51
N LEU A 397 -6.96 9.33 -42.95
CA LEU A 397 -6.65 10.48 -43.81
C LEU A 397 -7.16 10.29 -45.25
N THR A 398 -7.72 11.33 -45.82
CA THR A 398 -8.02 11.38 -47.26
C THR A 398 -6.71 11.44 -48.08
N ASP A 399 -6.73 11.02 -49.34
CA ASP A 399 -5.56 11.08 -50.20
C ASP A 399 -4.96 12.49 -50.31
N GLY A 400 -5.82 13.53 -50.28
CA GLY A 400 -5.38 14.93 -50.29
C GLY A 400 -4.64 15.34 -49.02
N GLU A 401 -5.16 14.95 -47.85
CA GLU A 401 -4.52 15.24 -46.54
C GLU A 401 -3.20 14.47 -46.38
N LYS A 402 -3.14 13.24 -46.90
CA LYS A 402 -1.92 12.46 -46.92
C LYS A 402 -0.82 13.11 -47.75
N ALA A 403 -1.16 13.53 -48.99
CA ALA A 403 -0.23 14.25 -49.87
C ALA A 403 0.25 15.56 -49.26
N GLU A 404 -0.64 16.30 -48.56
CA GLU A 404 -0.27 17.53 -47.86
C GLU A 404 0.71 17.25 -46.72
N LEU A 405 0.44 16.22 -45.89
CA LEU A 405 1.31 15.84 -44.80
C LEU A 405 2.70 15.39 -45.28
N GLU A 406 2.77 14.62 -46.37
CA GLU A 406 4.01 14.18 -46.99
C GLU A 406 4.83 15.39 -47.50
N ALA A 407 4.17 16.34 -48.14
CA ALA A 407 4.84 17.57 -48.62
C ALA A 407 5.37 18.43 -47.48
N LEU A 408 4.58 18.61 -46.42
CA LEU A 408 4.98 19.34 -45.22
C LEU A 408 6.17 18.66 -44.53
N ASN A 409 6.17 17.32 -44.41
CA ASN A 409 7.26 16.59 -43.80
C ASN A 409 8.56 16.70 -44.62
N ALA A 410 8.48 16.56 -45.92
CA ALA A 410 9.64 16.73 -46.82
C ALA A 410 10.25 18.14 -46.67
N ALA A 411 9.41 19.17 -46.65
CA ALA A 411 9.86 20.57 -46.44
C ALA A 411 10.50 20.76 -45.05
N TYR A 412 9.92 20.14 -44.02
CA TYR A 412 10.39 20.24 -42.63
C TYR A 412 11.76 19.58 -42.46
N VAL A 413 11.92 18.33 -42.90
CA VAL A 413 13.21 17.62 -42.88
C VAL A 413 14.29 18.35 -43.64
N THR A 414 13.94 18.91 -44.82
CA THR A 414 14.88 19.73 -45.62
C THR A 414 15.35 20.97 -44.86
N ARG A 415 14.46 21.62 -44.11
CA ARG A 415 14.77 22.84 -43.35
C ARG A 415 15.52 22.59 -42.07
N PHE A 416 15.11 21.58 -41.27
CA PHE A 416 15.57 21.36 -39.90
C PHE A 416 16.52 20.18 -39.72
N GLY A 417 16.51 19.20 -40.63
CA GLY A 417 17.38 18.02 -40.60
C GLY A 417 16.89 16.87 -39.70
N PHE A 418 15.65 16.95 -39.22
CA PHE A 418 14.97 15.91 -38.43
C PHE A 418 13.46 15.91 -38.73
N PRO A 419 12.73 14.81 -38.47
CA PRO A 419 11.29 14.73 -38.73
C PRO A 419 10.47 15.61 -37.77
N PHE A 420 9.25 15.96 -38.19
CA PHE A 420 8.32 16.71 -37.35
C PHE A 420 7.81 15.81 -36.21
N ILE A 421 8.06 16.22 -34.96
CA ILE A 421 7.68 15.51 -33.74
C ILE A 421 6.62 16.31 -32.99
N ILE A 422 5.51 15.65 -32.63
CA ILE A 422 4.41 16.22 -31.87
C ILE A 422 3.75 15.13 -30.99
N ALA A 423 3.37 15.47 -29.75
CA ALA A 423 2.62 14.62 -28.89
C ALA A 423 1.16 14.50 -29.35
N VAL A 424 0.89 13.56 -30.24
CA VAL A 424 -0.39 13.45 -30.98
C VAL A 424 -1.60 13.31 -30.02
N ARG A 425 -1.43 12.74 -28.84
CA ARG A 425 -2.51 12.61 -27.83
C ARG A 425 -3.03 13.95 -27.30
N ASP A 426 -2.27 15.02 -27.42
CA ASP A 426 -2.65 16.38 -26.99
C ASP A 426 -3.37 17.15 -28.08
N HIS A 427 -3.58 16.55 -29.27
CA HIS A 427 -4.05 17.23 -30.48
C HIS A 427 -5.16 16.45 -31.19
N ASP A 428 -5.95 17.14 -31.97
CA ASP A 428 -6.77 16.57 -33.02
C ASP A 428 -6.08 16.75 -34.41
N LYS A 429 -6.62 16.11 -35.42
CA LYS A 429 -6.09 16.13 -36.80
C LYS A 429 -5.90 17.56 -37.37
N ALA A 430 -6.83 18.45 -37.11
CA ALA A 430 -6.79 19.82 -37.62
C ALA A 430 -5.69 20.64 -36.93
N SER A 431 -5.56 20.47 -35.60
CA SER A 431 -4.53 21.14 -34.80
C SER A 431 -3.12 20.63 -35.12
N ILE A 432 -2.96 19.32 -35.45
CA ILE A 432 -1.68 18.78 -35.92
C ILE A 432 -1.23 19.50 -37.21
N LEU A 433 -2.09 19.57 -38.24
CA LEU A 433 -1.75 20.22 -39.50
C LEU A 433 -1.45 21.72 -39.35
N SER A 434 -2.26 22.41 -38.55
CA SER A 434 -2.04 23.83 -38.28
C SER A 434 -0.74 24.09 -37.51
N THR A 435 -0.41 23.23 -36.53
CA THR A 435 0.84 23.30 -35.76
C THR A 435 2.03 23.01 -36.66
N PHE A 436 1.92 22.03 -37.57
CA PHE A 436 2.96 21.69 -38.51
C PHE A 436 3.32 22.91 -39.39
N LYS A 437 2.32 23.52 -40.02
CA LYS A 437 2.51 24.74 -40.84
C LYS A 437 3.17 25.87 -40.07
N ARG A 438 2.69 26.13 -38.87
CA ARG A 438 3.24 27.19 -38.01
C ARG A 438 4.68 26.93 -37.61
N ARG A 439 5.05 25.68 -37.27
CA ARG A 439 6.41 25.32 -36.82
C ARG A 439 7.42 25.29 -37.97
N LEU A 440 6.98 25.18 -39.23
CA LEU A 440 7.84 25.36 -40.39
C LEU A 440 8.47 26.75 -40.46
N ASP A 441 7.85 27.78 -39.89
CA ASP A 441 8.37 29.15 -39.89
C ASP A 441 9.34 29.46 -38.75
N ASN A 442 9.55 28.50 -37.82
CA ASN A 442 10.44 28.70 -36.67
C ASN A 442 11.92 28.86 -37.11
N GLU A 443 12.69 29.53 -36.25
CA GLU A 443 14.14 29.51 -36.32
C GLU A 443 14.67 28.12 -35.91
N LYS A 444 15.80 27.69 -36.51
CA LYS A 444 16.34 26.32 -36.33
C LYS A 444 16.56 25.96 -34.88
N SER A 445 17.15 26.87 -34.08
CA SER A 445 17.40 26.62 -32.64
C SER A 445 16.12 26.53 -31.81
N ALA A 446 15.12 27.36 -32.13
CA ALA A 446 13.83 27.35 -31.50
C ALA A 446 13.05 26.04 -31.80
N GLU A 447 13.12 25.59 -33.04
CA GLU A 447 12.47 24.38 -33.51
C GLU A 447 13.12 23.11 -32.92
N PHE A 448 14.46 23.06 -32.84
CA PHE A 448 15.18 22.00 -32.18
C PHE A 448 14.75 21.87 -30.69
N ALA A 449 14.69 23.03 -29.99
CA ALA A 449 14.23 23.05 -28.59
C ALA A 449 12.77 22.60 -28.45
N GLU A 450 11.91 22.99 -29.41
CA GLU A 450 10.51 22.54 -29.41
C GLU A 450 10.38 21.05 -29.69
N ALA A 451 11.11 20.51 -30.66
CA ALA A 451 11.11 19.08 -30.94
C ALA A 451 11.56 18.26 -29.72
N CYS A 452 12.59 18.71 -28.98
CA CYS A 452 13.01 18.09 -27.73
C CYS A 452 11.89 18.11 -26.68
N ARG A 453 11.16 19.22 -26.50
CA ARG A 453 10.01 19.28 -25.58
C ARG A 453 8.89 18.32 -25.97
N GLN A 454 8.67 18.13 -27.26
CA GLN A 454 7.67 17.16 -27.73
C GLN A 454 8.08 15.71 -27.42
N VAL A 455 9.37 15.37 -27.55
CA VAL A 455 9.89 14.05 -27.09
C VAL A 455 9.67 13.86 -25.59
N GLU A 456 9.97 14.89 -24.78
CA GLU A 456 9.73 14.84 -23.34
C GLU A 456 8.25 14.64 -23.01
N ARG A 457 7.35 15.31 -23.73
CA ARG A 457 5.90 15.15 -23.54
C ARG A 457 5.38 13.77 -23.96
N ILE A 458 5.89 13.22 -25.05
CA ILE A 458 5.58 11.87 -25.49
C ILE A 458 6.03 10.86 -24.40
N ALA A 459 7.23 11.03 -23.86
CA ALA A 459 7.74 10.21 -22.77
C ALA A 459 6.84 10.29 -21.52
N GLU A 460 6.36 11.50 -21.16
CA GLU A 460 5.43 11.69 -20.05
C GLU A 460 4.13 10.90 -20.24
N LEU A 461 3.49 11.04 -21.40
CA LEU A 461 2.25 10.35 -21.74
C LEU A 461 2.40 8.81 -21.75
N ARG A 462 3.55 8.32 -22.23
CA ARG A 462 3.86 6.87 -22.22
C ARG A 462 4.06 6.35 -20.81
N ILE A 463 4.77 7.10 -19.96
CA ILE A 463 4.97 6.74 -18.55
C ILE A 463 3.64 6.79 -17.80
N GLU A 464 2.84 7.83 -17.98
CA GLU A 464 1.51 7.93 -17.36
C GLU A 464 0.64 6.70 -17.71
N ALA A 465 0.70 6.23 -18.95
CA ALA A 465 -0.02 5.03 -19.38
C ALA A 465 0.51 3.73 -18.76
N LEU A 466 1.82 3.65 -18.47
CA LEU A 466 2.41 2.50 -17.76
C LEU A 466 2.07 2.50 -16.26
N PHE A 467 1.75 3.67 -15.70
CA PHE A 467 1.43 3.86 -14.29
C PHE A 467 -0.08 4.05 -14.05
N ALA A 468 -0.92 3.99 -15.07
CA ALA A 468 -2.39 4.01 -14.96
C ALA A 468 -2.94 2.62 -14.64
#